data_c66e4c6ea0328041e342db3f97a89424
#
_entry.id   c66e4c6ea0328041e342db3f97a89424
#
_cell.length_a   1.000
_cell.length_b   1.000
_cell.length_c   1.000
_cell.angle_alpha   90.00
_cell.angle_beta   90.00
_cell.angle_gamma   90.00
#
_symmetry.space_group_name_H-M   'P 1'
#
loop_
_entity.id
_entity.type
_entity.pdbx_description
1 polymer ?
#
loop_
_entity_poly.entity_id
_entity_poly.type
_entity_poly.pdbx_seq_one_letter_code
_entity_poly.pdbx_strand_id
1 'polypeptide(L)'
;MATLKVGSAIETATSLLEAAGVPKQEAATTARCIVASDRWGIGSHGLMRLPFYLSRLQAGGINPKAQLKTVTDLPSLVVFDGDDGLGHWQLQKASEIASERAMVNGVAAVGVGRSNHCGALGIYVWPMINRGLVGIAFSTGPAVMPPWGGNQSLLSTSPIAAGIPTNPPTVVDLATSAVARGKIQAKAQAGAELEPGWAFTKDGAPTTDAKEALAGMLAPLGGVKGYAIAVLVESLTGMLIGPTLAKNIPDMFAASQDALPQQISHFVIAIDASKLSVDGSNNRTNEFAQEVKAAGGRLPGANRVNPEKLNDGDEITITDQVSEQLSSWSAKLGI
;
A
#
# COMPACT_ATOMS: atom_id res chain seq x y z
N MET A 1 0.19 25.24 3.55
CA MET A 1 0.27 24.28 2.41
C MET A 1 1.48 24.67 1.57
N ALA A 2 2.42 23.74 1.38
CA ALA A 2 3.62 23.94 0.56
C ALA A 2 3.45 23.17 -0.76
N THR A 3 3.87 23.76 -1.88
CA THR A 3 3.87 23.14 -3.20
C THR A 3 5.29 22.76 -3.57
N LEU A 4 5.48 21.50 -4.00
CA LEU A 4 6.77 20.96 -4.43
C LEU A 4 6.65 20.41 -5.85
N LYS A 5 7.72 20.52 -6.64
CA LYS A 5 7.84 19.76 -7.89
C LYS A 5 8.10 18.30 -7.59
N VAL A 6 7.51 17.41 -8.36
CA VAL A 6 7.64 15.96 -8.23
C VAL A 6 9.10 15.53 -8.24
N GLY A 7 9.92 16.04 -9.18
CA GLY A 7 11.35 15.73 -9.25
C GLY A 7 12.07 16.09 -7.95
N SER A 8 11.90 17.33 -7.46
CA SER A 8 12.52 17.78 -6.21
C SER A 8 12.06 17.00 -4.99
N ALA A 9 10.77 16.60 -4.95
CA ALA A 9 10.23 15.78 -3.88
C ALA A 9 10.86 14.38 -3.87
N ILE A 10 11.04 13.76 -5.04
CA ILE A 10 11.72 12.47 -5.18
C ILE A 10 13.19 12.59 -4.76
N GLU A 11 13.90 13.63 -5.20
CA GLU A 11 15.30 13.88 -4.82
C GLU A 11 15.45 14.03 -3.30
N THR A 12 14.61 14.89 -2.68
CA THR A 12 14.63 15.07 -1.23
C THR A 12 14.37 13.78 -0.47
N ALA A 13 13.32 13.03 -0.84
CA ALA A 13 13.00 11.77 -0.20
C ALA A 13 14.10 10.72 -0.39
N THR A 14 14.71 10.66 -1.58
CA THR A 14 15.85 9.76 -1.87
C THR A 14 17.03 10.10 -0.99
N SER A 15 17.44 11.37 -0.94
CA SER A 15 18.59 11.83 -0.12
C SER A 15 18.41 11.53 1.36
N LEU A 16 17.19 11.73 1.90
CA LEU A 16 16.87 11.41 3.29
C LEU A 16 16.99 9.90 3.57
N LEU A 17 16.51 9.05 2.66
CA LEU A 17 16.60 7.60 2.80
C LEU A 17 18.06 7.10 2.66
N GLU A 18 18.83 7.66 1.72
CA GLU A 18 20.26 7.35 1.58
C GLU A 18 21.05 7.76 2.83
N ALA A 19 20.82 8.96 3.36
CA ALA A 19 21.43 9.42 4.60
C ALA A 19 21.05 8.56 5.83
N ALA A 20 19.86 7.92 5.79
CA ALA A 20 19.45 6.93 6.78
C ALA A 20 20.02 5.52 6.52
N GLY A 21 20.91 5.35 5.53
CA GLY A 21 21.64 4.12 5.25
C GLY A 21 21.02 3.20 4.21
N VAL A 22 19.93 3.60 3.56
CA VAL A 22 19.28 2.81 2.49
C VAL A 22 20.12 2.92 1.20
N PRO A 23 20.42 1.83 0.49
CA PRO A 23 21.15 1.90 -0.77
C PRO A 23 20.40 2.73 -1.82
N LYS A 24 21.12 3.39 -2.70
CA LYS A 24 20.61 4.41 -3.63
C LYS A 24 19.43 3.93 -4.49
N GLN A 25 19.48 2.72 -5.01
CA GLN A 25 18.42 2.19 -5.89
C GLN A 25 17.13 1.95 -5.12
N GLU A 26 17.22 1.34 -3.94
CA GLU A 26 16.09 1.07 -3.04
C GLU A 26 15.50 2.36 -2.48
N ALA A 27 16.36 3.34 -2.16
CA ALA A 27 15.96 4.68 -1.73
C ALA A 27 15.16 5.40 -2.83
N ALA A 28 15.67 5.43 -4.07
CA ALA A 28 15.01 6.06 -5.20
C ALA A 28 13.67 5.39 -5.54
N THR A 29 13.61 4.05 -5.50
CA THR A 29 12.36 3.30 -5.71
C THR A 29 11.34 3.63 -4.63
N THR A 30 11.77 3.62 -3.37
CA THR A 30 10.90 3.96 -2.22
C THR A 30 10.39 5.40 -2.32
N ALA A 31 11.27 6.36 -2.61
CA ALA A 31 10.92 7.77 -2.77
C ALA A 31 9.89 7.98 -3.88
N ARG A 32 10.07 7.34 -5.04
CA ARG A 32 9.12 7.40 -6.15
C ARG A 32 7.75 6.87 -5.76
N CYS A 33 7.65 5.76 -5.04
CA CYS A 33 6.38 5.21 -4.56
C CYS A 33 5.69 6.17 -3.57
N ILE A 34 6.44 6.79 -2.67
CA ILE A 34 5.91 7.77 -1.71
C ILE A 34 5.35 8.99 -2.45
N VAL A 35 6.13 9.59 -3.36
CA VAL A 35 5.71 10.78 -4.11
C VAL A 35 4.56 10.47 -5.09
N ALA A 36 4.52 9.26 -5.66
CA ALA A 36 3.38 8.81 -6.46
C ALA A 36 2.07 8.82 -5.66
N SER A 37 2.12 8.47 -4.37
CA SER A 37 0.95 8.54 -3.49
C SER A 37 0.45 9.97 -3.32
N ASP A 38 1.33 10.96 -3.15
CA ASP A 38 0.97 12.37 -3.10
C ASP A 38 0.39 12.85 -4.44
N ARG A 39 1.00 12.46 -5.56
CA ARG A 39 0.52 12.80 -6.92
C ARG A 39 -0.87 12.22 -7.21
N TRP A 40 -1.24 11.13 -6.56
CA TRP A 40 -2.59 10.55 -6.62
C TRP A 40 -3.58 11.20 -5.63
N GLY A 41 -3.15 12.15 -4.82
CA GLY A 41 -3.96 12.75 -3.76
C GLY A 41 -4.14 11.87 -2.53
N ILE A 42 -3.28 10.85 -2.37
CA ILE A 42 -3.28 9.92 -1.21
C ILE A 42 -2.17 10.34 -0.23
N GLY A 43 -2.18 11.59 0.23
CA GLY A 43 -1.14 12.16 1.10
C GLY A 43 -0.91 11.37 2.39
N SER A 44 -1.93 10.61 2.86
CA SER A 44 -1.79 9.69 4.00
C SER A 44 -0.75 8.57 3.79
N HIS A 45 -0.34 8.31 2.56
CA HIS A 45 0.67 7.33 2.15
C HIS A 45 1.84 7.99 1.40
N GLY A 46 1.85 9.31 1.30
CA GLY A 46 2.86 10.14 0.68
C GLY A 46 3.97 10.57 1.63
N LEU A 47 4.56 11.74 1.37
CA LEU A 47 5.66 12.34 2.13
C LEU A 47 5.37 12.50 3.62
N MET A 48 4.10 12.59 4.03
CA MET A 48 3.69 12.54 5.43
C MET A 48 4.21 11.29 6.15
N ARG A 49 4.44 10.18 5.44
CA ARG A 49 4.95 8.93 6.03
C ARG A 49 6.46 8.83 6.08
N LEU A 50 7.18 9.63 5.33
CA LEU A 50 8.64 9.54 5.29
C LEU A 50 9.30 9.72 6.66
N PRO A 51 8.89 10.68 7.51
CA PRO A 51 9.41 10.79 8.89
C PRO A 51 9.24 9.50 9.70
N PHE A 52 8.12 8.79 9.54
CA PHE A 52 7.85 7.52 10.18
C PHE A 52 8.85 6.43 9.73
N TYR A 53 9.13 6.32 8.44
CA TYR A 53 10.13 5.34 7.95
C TYR A 53 11.53 5.69 8.43
N LEU A 54 11.90 6.97 8.43
CA LEU A 54 13.20 7.45 8.92
C LEU A 54 13.39 7.16 10.42
N SER A 55 12.34 7.37 11.24
CA SER A 55 12.35 7.04 12.67
C SER A 55 12.61 5.55 12.89
N ARG A 56 11.93 4.68 12.15
CA ARG A 56 12.08 3.22 12.26
C ARG A 56 13.44 2.73 11.74
N LEU A 57 13.98 3.34 10.68
CA LEU A 57 15.33 3.07 10.20
C LEU A 57 16.37 3.39 11.28
N GLN A 58 16.26 4.55 11.95
CA GLN A 58 17.15 4.93 13.04
C GLN A 58 17.00 4.07 14.29
N ALA A 59 15.77 3.64 14.60
CA ALA A 59 15.49 2.80 15.75
C ALA A 59 15.84 1.31 15.54
N GLY A 60 16.09 0.88 14.30
CA GLY A 60 16.42 -0.50 13.94
C GLY A 60 15.22 -1.40 13.66
N GLY A 61 14.00 -0.87 13.62
CA GLY A 61 12.79 -1.62 13.25
C GLY A 61 12.66 -1.83 11.73
N ILE A 62 13.49 -1.17 10.93
CA ILE A 62 13.67 -1.41 9.50
C ILE A 62 15.14 -1.62 9.22
N ASN A 63 15.49 -2.71 8.53
CA ASN A 63 16.84 -2.96 8.06
C ASN A 63 17.13 -2.12 6.80
N PRO A 64 17.99 -1.08 6.86
CA PRO A 64 18.28 -0.24 5.70
C PRO A 64 18.97 -0.99 4.56
N LYS A 65 19.75 -2.04 4.87
CA LYS A 65 20.50 -2.85 3.91
C LYS A 65 19.88 -4.22 3.66
N ALA A 66 18.56 -4.33 3.85
CA ALA A 66 17.84 -5.56 3.64
C ALA A 66 18.01 -6.11 2.23
N GLN A 67 18.03 -7.42 2.10
CA GLN A 67 18.09 -8.14 0.84
C GLN A 67 16.91 -9.12 0.73
N LEU A 68 16.32 -9.22 -0.45
CA LEU A 68 15.34 -10.26 -0.72
C LEU A 68 16.06 -11.61 -0.80
N LYS A 69 15.83 -12.45 0.21
CA LYS A 69 16.38 -13.82 0.27
C LYS A 69 15.35 -14.79 -0.28
N THR A 70 15.71 -15.53 -1.31
CA THR A 70 14.81 -16.49 -1.93
C THR A 70 14.56 -17.68 -0.99
N VAL A 71 13.29 -17.92 -0.68
CA VAL A 71 12.81 -19.08 0.10
C VAL A 71 12.25 -20.14 -0.84
N THR A 72 11.50 -19.73 -1.86
CA THR A 72 10.92 -20.61 -2.89
C THR A 72 11.16 -20.00 -4.25
N ASP A 73 11.60 -20.80 -5.21
CA ASP A 73 11.77 -20.39 -6.61
C ASP A 73 11.26 -21.47 -7.55
N LEU A 74 9.96 -21.39 -7.89
CA LEU A 74 9.31 -22.23 -8.88
C LEU A 74 8.94 -21.39 -10.11
N PRO A 75 8.69 -21.98 -11.27
CA PRO A 75 8.38 -21.22 -12.49
C PRO A 75 7.27 -20.16 -12.32
N SER A 76 6.20 -20.49 -11.59
CA SER A 76 5.02 -19.61 -11.38
C SER A 76 4.84 -19.15 -9.93
N LEU A 77 5.77 -19.50 -9.02
CA LEU A 77 5.67 -19.10 -7.61
C LEU A 77 7.04 -18.77 -7.04
N VAL A 78 7.20 -17.56 -6.56
CA VAL A 78 8.41 -17.14 -5.85
C VAL A 78 8.03 -16.63 -4.46
N VAL A 79 8.82 -16.98 -3.45
CA VAL A 79 8.66 -16.45 -2.09
C VAL A 79 9.98 -15.90 -1.60
N PHE A 80 9.96 -14.69 -1.07
CA PHE A 80 11.11 -14.02 -0.49
C PHE A 80 10.92 -13.80 1.02
N ASP A 81 12.02 -13.93 1.75
CA ASP A 81 12.22 -13.28 3.03
C ASP A 81 12.73 -11.86 2.76
N GLY A 82 12.00 -10.86 3.23
CA GLY A 82 12.28 -9.44 3.02
C GLY A 82 13.30 -8.84 3.98
N ASP A 83 13.85 -9.62 4.92
CA ASP A 83 14.95 -9.21 5.81
C ASP A 83 14.65 -7.91 6.58
N ASP A 84 13.37 -7.70 6.94
CA ASP A 84 12.82 -6.52 7.61
C ASP A 84 13.09 -5.19 6.86
N GLY A 85 13.20 -5.24 5.52
CA GLY A 85 13.43 -4.06 4.67
C GLY A 85 12.18 -3.21 4.43
N LEU A 86 12.38 -2.06 3.75
CA LEU A 86 11.28 -1.17 3.33
C LEU A 86 10.37 -1.86 2.31
N GLY A 87 9.08 -1.94 2.62
CA GLY A 87 8.09 -2.64 1.79
C GLY A 87 7.92 -2.05 0.38
N HIS A 88 8.21 -0.77 0.20
CA HIS A 88 8.04 -0.09 -1.08
C HIS A 88 8.87 -0.72 -2.20
N TRP A 89 10.19 -0.76 -2.04
CA TRP A 89 11.06 -1.32 -3.08
C TRP A 89 10.91 -2.84 -3.20
N GLN A 90 10.62 -3.52 -2.07
CA GLN A 90 10.45 -4.98 -2.07
C GLN A 90 9.21 -5.40 -2.85
N LEU A 91 8.09 -4.73 -2.65
CA LEU A 91 6.87 -5.04 -3.37
C LEU A 91 6.94 -4.60 -4.84
N GLN A 92 7.64 -3.50 -5.15
CA GLN A 92 7.93 -3.12 -6.53
C GLN A 92 8.71 -4.25 -7.24
N LYS A 93 9.78 -4.77 -6.60
CA LYS A 93 10.57 -5.86 -7.14
C LYS A 93 9.77 -7.15 -7.30
N ALA A 94 8.93 -7.49 -6.32
CA ALA A 94 8.04 -8.63 -6.39
C ALA A 94 7.07 -8.53 -7.58
N SER A 95 6.52 -7.33 -7.83
CA SER A 95 5.61 -7.07 -8.96
C SER A 95 6.30 -7.19 -10.33
N GLU A 96 7.55 -6.75 -10.43
CA GLU A 96 8.37 -6.92 -11.63
C GLU A 96 8.63 -8.41 -11.92
N ILE A 97 9.04 -9.18 -10.90
CA ILE A 97 9.29 -10.62 -11.02
C ILE A 97 7.99 -11.36 -11.38
N ALA A 98 6.88 -11.04 -10.73
CA ALA A 98 5.57 -11.63 -11.05
C ALA A 98 5.22 -11.39 -12.53
N SER A 99 5.44 -10.16 -13.02
CA SER A 99 5.19 -9.79 -14.42
C SER A 99 6.05 -10.61 -15.37
N GLU A 100 7.36 -10.70 -15.13
CA GLU A 100 8.30 -11.45 -15.98
C GLU A 100 7.92 -12.94 -16.07
N ARG A 101 7.62 -13.54 -14.92
CA ARG A 101 7.22 -14.95 -14.84
C ARG A 101 5.86 -15.21 -15.50
N ALA A 102 4.90 -14.30 -15.35
CA ALA A 102 3.57 -14.44 -15.96
C ALA A 102 3.60 -14.37 -17.50
N MET A 103 4.47 -13.54 -18.08
CA MET A 103 4.65 -13.49 -19.53
C MET A 103 5.09 -14.85 -20.10
N VAL A 104 5.87 -15.62 -19.36
CA VAL A 104 6.33 -16.96 -19.76
C VAL A 104 5.30 -18.03 -19.44
N ASN A 105 4.77 -18.04 -18.21
CA ASN A 105 3.98 -19.15 -17.67
C ASN A 105 2.46 -18.91 -17.74
N GLY A 106 2.01 -17.72 -18.20
CA GLY A 106 0.61 -17.31 -18.23
C GLY A 106 0.10 -16.72 -16.91
N VAL A 107 0.59 -17.23 -15.79
CA VAL A 107 0.31 -16.74 -14.43
C VAL A 107 1.54 -16.91 -13.55
N ALA A 108 1.77 -15.95 -12.66
CA ALA A 108 2.78 -16.09 -11.61
C ALA A 108 2.33 -15.37 -10.34
N ALA A 109 2.80 -15.89 -9.21
CA ALA A 109 2.58 -15.31 -7.89
C ALA A 109 3.92 -15.10 -7.17
N VAL A 110 4.04 -13.96 -6.46
CA VAL A 110 5.22 -13.64 -5.65
C VAL A 110 4.80 -13.20 -4.27
N GLY A 111 5.32 -13.90 -3.25
CA GLY A 111 5.16 -13.57 -1.84
C GLY A 111 6.40 -12.91 -1.27
N VAL A 112 6.23 -11.93 -0.37
CA VAL A 112 7.30 -11.34 0.42
C VAL A 112 6.87 -11.34 1.88
N GLY A 113 7.52 -12.12 2.72
CA GLY A 113 7.36 -12.08 4.19
C GLY A 113 8.47 -11.26 4.85
N ARG A 114 8.35 -10.97 6.16
CA ARG A 114 9.31 -10.15 6.90
C ARG A 114 9.66 -8.84 6.20
N SER A 115 8.65 -8.14 5.73
CA SER A 115 8.75 -6.82 5.12
C SER A 115 8.22 -5.74 6.07
N ASN A 116 8.07 -4.53 5.60
CA ASN A 116 7.47 -3.41 6.30
C ASN A 116 6.37 -2.75 5.43
N HIS A 117 5.71 -1.74 5.98
CA HIS A 117 4.67 -0.99 5.30
C HIS A 117 5.12 -0.50 3.91
N CYS A 118 4.24 -0.62 2.91
CA CYS A 118 4.54 -0.35 1.50
C CYS A 118 3.81 0.88 0.91
N GLY A 119 3.10 1.67 1.73
CA GLY A 119 2.33 2.81 1.23
C GLY A 119 1.06 2.41 0.47
N ALA A 120 0.73 3.12 -0.60
CA ALA A 120 -0.47 2.87 -1.42
C ALA A 120 -0.29 1.62 -2.30
N LEU A 121 -1.13 0.61 -2.08
CA LEU A 121 -0.97 -0.71 -2.70
C LEU A 121 -1.16 -0.69 -4.22
N GLY A 122 -2.03 0.20 -4.73
CA GLY A 122 -2.29 0.35 -6.16
C GLY A 122 -1.07 0.75 -7.02
N ILE A 123 0.02 1.19 -6.40
CA ILE A 123 1.28 1.50 -7.11
C ILE A 123 1.87 0.23 -7.73
N TYR A 124 1.79 -0.87 -7.03
CA TYR A 124 2.48 -2.11 -7.39
C TYR A 124 1.78 -2.95 -8.45
N VAL A 125 0.60 -2.54 -8.93
CA VAL A 125 -0.04 -3.19 -10.08
C VAL A 125 0.42 -2.60 -11.44
N TRP A 126 1.16 -1.50 -11.43
CA TRP A 126 1.62 -0.85 -12.65
C TRP A 126 2.68 -1.62 -13.44
N PRO A 127 3.64 -2.34 -12.82
CA PRO A 127 4.54 -3.22 -13.59
C PRO A 127 3.81 -4.25 -14.44
N MET A 128 2.64 -4.75 -13.97
CA MET A 128 1.77 -5.65 -14.74
C MET A 128 1.02 -4.91 -15.85
N ILE A 129 0.37 -3.78 -15.52
CA ILE A 129 -0.36 -2.97 -16.49
C ILE A 129 0.55 -2.56 -17.66
N ASN A 130 1.77 -2.12 -17.38
CA ASN A 130 2.75 -1.68 -18.39
C ASN A 130 3.15 -2.79 -19.36
N ARG A 131 2.94 -4.06 -18.99
CA ARG A 131 3.20 -5.25 -19.81
C ARG A 131 1.93 -5.88 -20.39
N GLY A 132 0.78 -5.21 -20.25
CA GLY A 132 -0.51 -5.73 -20.73
C GLY A 132 -1.07 -6.89 -19.88
N LEU A 133 -0.58 -7.05 -18.64
CA LEU A 133 -1.01 -8.09 -17.73
C LEU A 133 -2.05 -7.55 -16.74
N VAL A 134 -2.91 -8.44 -16.22
CA VAL A 134 -3.71 -8.16 -15.03
C VAL A 134 -2.85 -8.41 -13.80
N GLY A 135 -2.85 -7.46 -12.86
CA GLY A 135 -2.14 -7.59 -11.60
C GLY A 135 -3.10 -7.54 -10.42
N ILE A 136 -2.83 -8.34 -9.38
CA ILE A 136 -3.54 -8.28 -8.10
C ILE A 136 -2.51 -8.24 -6.98
N ALA A 137 -2.67 -7.35 -6.03
CA ALA A 137 -1.77 -7.21 -4.89
C ALA A 137 -2.53 -7.21 -3.57
N PHE A 138 -1.95 -7.82 -2.55
CA PHE A 138 -2.46 -7.93 -1.20
C PHE A 138 -1.36 -7.54 -0.21
N SER A 139 -1.75 -6.95 0.91
CA SER A 139 -0.84 -6.66 2.02
C SER A 139 -1.56 -6.82 3.35
N THR A 140 -0.83 -7.26 4.38
CA THR A 140 -1.31 -7.17 5.76
C THR A 140 -0.79 -5.90 6.44
N GLY A 141 -1.07 -5.74 7.73
CA GLY A 141 -0.63 -4.62 8.56
C GLY A 141 -1.09 -4.82 10.00
N PRO A 142 -0.88 -3.82 10.89
CA PRO A 142 -1.36 -3.90 12.27
C PRO A 142 -2.87 -4.10 12.36
N ALA A 143 -3.31 -4.88 13.35
CA ALA A 143 -4.73 -5.16 13.57
C ALA A 143 -5.51 -3.91 13.98
N VAL A 144 -6.58 -3.63 13.26
CA VAL A 144 -7.47 -2.47 13.50
C VAL A 144 -8.95 -2.81 13.35
N MET A 145 -9.29 -4.01 12.86
CA MET A 145 -10.67 -4.47 12.70
C MET A 145 -10.93 -5.73 13.53
N PRO A 146 -12.11 -5.86 14.16
CA PRO A 146 -12.50 -7.08 14.84
C PRO A 146 -12.90 -8.18 13.85
N PRO A 147 -12.87 -9.46 14.24
CA PRO A 147 -13.58 -10.50 13.53
C PRO A 147 -15.10 -10.26 13.64
N TRP A 148 -15.87 -10.81 12.70
CA TRP A 148 -17.33 -10.65 12.71
C TRP A 148 -17.93 -11.24 14.00
N GLY A 149 -18.67 -10.39 14.73
CA GLY A 149 -19.22 -10.74 16.03
C GLY A 149 -18.24 -10.67 17.20
N GLY A 150 -16.98 -10.33 16.96
CA GLY A 150 -15.97 -10.13 18.00
C GLY A 150 -15.81 -8.67 18.41
N ASN A 151 -15.04 -8.46 19.49
CA ASN A 151 -14.80 -7.14 20.09
C ASN A 151 -13.31 -6.85 20.34
N GLN A 152 -12.41 -7.52 19.65
CA GLN A 152 -10.97 -7.28 19.73
C GLN A 152 -10.39 -7.16 18.32
N SER A 153 -9.43 -6.25 18.11
CA SER A 153 -8.74 -6.12 16.83
C SER A 153 -7.98 -7.40 16.50
N LEU A 154 -8.25 -7.95 15.32
CA LEU A 154 -7.63 -9.17 14.80
C LEU A 154 -7.10 -9.02 13.39
N LEU A 155 -7.78 -8.25 12.54
CA LEU A 155 -7.45 -8.05 11.14
C LEU A 155 -6.94 -6.64 10.91
N SER A 156 -6.04 -6.48 9.95
CA SER A 156 -5.59 -5.17 9.48
C SER A 156 -6.67 -4.46 8.65
N THR A 157 -6.35 -3.32 8.04
CA THR A 157 -7.20 -2.75 6.98
C THR A 157 -7.25 -3.66 5.75
N SER A 158 -6.43 -4.69 5.71
CA SER A 158 -6.37 -5.78 4.73
C SER A 158 -6.60 -5.28 3.30
N PRO A 159 -5.69 -4.42 2.78
CA PRO A 159 -5.88 -3.77 1.50
C PRO A 159 -5.74 -4.77 0.34
N ILE A 160 -6.51 -4.49 -0.71
CA ILE A 160 -6.42 -5.17 -2.00
C ILE A 160 -6.29 -4.14 -3.11
N ALA A 161 -5.39 -4.41 -4.06
CA ALA A 161 -5.30 -3.64 -5.29
C ALA A 161 -5.39 -4.57 -6.51
N ALA A 162 -5.99 -4.07 -7.60
CA ALA A 162 -5.98 -4.75 -8.88
C ALA A 162 -5.74 -3.76 -10.01
N GLY A 163 -4.91 -4.16 -10.96
CA GLY A 163 -4.61 -3.42 -12.18
C GLY A 163 -5.08 -4.18 -13.41
N ILE A 164 -5.81 -3.52 -14.29
CA ILE A 164 -6.30 -4.10 -15.54
C ILE A 164 -5.84 -3.18 -16.70
N PRO A 165 -5.23 -3.71 -17.77
CA PRO A 165 -4.68 -2.94 -18.87
C PRO A 165 -5.79 -2.47 -19.83
N THR A 166 -6.78 -1.73 -19.30
CA THR A 166 -7.79 -1.00 -20.09
C THR A 166 -7.21 0.32 -20.58
N ASN A 167 -7.93 1.05 -21.42
CA ASN A 167 -7.56 2.40 -21.84
C ASN A 167 -8.70 3.41 -21.53
N PRO A 168 -8.54 4.31 -20.51
CA PRO A 168 -7.38 4.40 -19.59
C PRO A 168 -7.26 3.18 -18.66
N PRO A 169 -6.08 2.92 -18.06
CA PRO A 169 -5.89 1.81 -17.15
C PRO A 169 -6.85 1.83 -15.96
N THR A 170 -7.36 0.66 -15.59
CA THR A 170 -8.16 0.50 -14.36
C THR A 170 -7.25 0.14 -13.21
N VAL A 171 -7.31 0.92 -12.13
CA VAL A 171 -6.60 0.65 -10.88
C VAL A 171 -7.57 0.66 -9.72
N VAL A 172 -7.94 -0.52 -9.26
CA VAL A 172 -8.64 -0.72 -7.99
C VAL A 172 -7.62 -0.64 -6.88
N ASP A 173 -7.90 0.06 -5.81
CA ASP A 173 -7.04 0.16 -4.63
C ASP A 173 -7.91 0.58 -3.45
N LEU A 174 -8.16 -0.34 -2.55
CA LEU A 174 -9.09 -0.15 -1.44
C LEU A 174 -8.66 -0.93 -0.19
N ALA A 175 -8.98 -0.36 0.96
CA ALA A 175 -8.99 -1.09 2.22
C ALA A 175 -10.30 -1.88 2.35
N THR A 176 -10.29 -2.98 3.09
CA THR A 176 -11.49 -3.74 3.44
C THR A 176 -12.20 -3.20 4.69
N SER A 177 -11.65 -2.14 5.31
CA SER A 177 -12.36 -1.34 6.31
C SER A 177 -13.35 -0.37 5.67
N ALA A 178 -14.41 -0.02 6.39
CA ALA A 178 -15.45 0.92 5.93
C ALA A 178 -14.86 2.31 5.60
N VAL A 179 -13.80 2.70 6.31
CA VAL A 179 -13.14 3.98 6.15
C VAL A 179 -11.65 3.86 6.49
N ALA A 180 -10.82 4.73 5.93
CA ALA A 180 -9.43 4.86 6.32
C ALA A 180 -9.30 5.57 7.69
N ARG A 181 -8.41 5.08 8.57
CA ARG A 181 -8.17 5.68 9.91
C ARG A 181 -7.84 7.18 9.85
N GLY A 182 -7.16 7.63 8.79
CA GLY A 182 -6.86 9.06 8.59
C GLY A 182 -8.09 9.95 8.44
N LYS A 183 -9.20 9.43 7.88
CA LYS A 183 -10.47 10.18 7.82
C LYS A 183 -11.10 10.33 9.20
N ILE A 184 -11.03 9.28 10.04
CA ILE A 184 -11.49 9.37 11.43
C ILE A 184 -10.66 10.41 12.19
N GLN A 185 -9.35 10.40 12.02
CA GLN A 185 -8.47 11.41 12.63
C GLN A 185 -8.81 12.84 12.21
N ALA A 186 -9.04 13.08 10.93
CA ALA A 186 -9.46 14.39 10.43
C ALA A 186 -10.79 14.85 11.04
N LYS A 187 -11.77 13.94 11.15
CA LYS A 187 -13.06 14.21 11.81
C LYS A 187 -12.88 14.54 13.30
N ALA A 188 -12.03 13.78 14.01
CA ALA A 188 -11.74 14.01 15.43
C ALA A 188 -11.07 15.39 15.65
N GLN A 189 -10.16 15.80 14.78
CA GLN A 189 -9.52 17.11 14.82
C GLN A 189 -10.53 18.25 14.54
N ALA A 190 -11.48 18.01 13.65
CA ALA A 190 -12.53 18.96 13.32
C ALA A 190 -13.67 18.98 14.34
N GLY A 191 -13.69 18.09 15.34
CA GLY A 191 -14.80 17.93 16.28
C GLY A 191 -16.11 17.45 15.61
N ALA A 192 -16.00 16.74 14.49
CA ALA A 192 -17.13 16.29 13.68
C ALA A 192 -17.46 14.83 13.94
N GLU A 193 -18.73 14.48 13.89
CA GLU A 193 -19.20 13.10 14.01
C GLU A 193 -18.83 12.26 12.79
N LEU A 194 -18.70 10.95 13.02
CA LEU A 194 -18.52 9.94 11.98
C LEU A 194 -19.87 9.55 11.37
N GLU A 195 -19.83 9.00 10.19
CA GLU A 195 -20.99 8.31 9.61
C GLU A 195 -21.23 6.99 10.36
N PRO A 196 -22.48 6.59 10.59
CA PRO A 196 -22.81 5.30 11.18
C PRO A 196 -22.16 4.14 10.42
N GLY A 197 -21.66 3.15 11.17
CA GLY A 197 -21.04 1.96 10.58
C GLY A 197 -19.57 2.13 10.17
N TRP A 198 -18.91 3.22 10.56
CA TRP A 198 -17.48 3.41 10.29
C TRP A 198 -16.58 2.77 11.34
N ALA A 199 -17.03 2.75 12.60
CA ALA A 199 -16.17 2.35 13.70
C ALA A 199 -16.93 1.75 14.88
N PHE A 200 -16.17 1.12 15.76
CA PHE A 200 -16.60 0.63 17.06
C PHE A 200 -15.77 1.29 18.17
N THR A 201 -16.34 1.37 19.36
CA THR A 201 -15.62 1.71 20.60
C THR A 201 -14.59 0.62 20.93
N LYS A 202 -13.76 0.85 21.93
CA LYS A 202 -12.82 -0.15 22.45
C LYS A 202 -13.51 -1.44 22.90
N ASP A 203 -14.75 -1.35 23.38
CA ASP A 203 -15.53 -2.48 23.88
C ASP A 203 -16.37 -3.16 22.79
N GLY A 204 -16.27 -2.68 21.54
CA GLY A 204 -16.94 -3.27 20.37
C GLY A 204 -18.35 -2.74 20.10
N ALA A 205 -18.81 -1.73 20.80
CA ALA A 205 -20.10 -1.07 20.49
C ALA A 205 -19.93 -0.15 19.27
N PRO A 206 -20.93 -0.05 18.37
CA PRO A 206 -20.91 0.95 17.30
C PRO A 206 -20.81 2.37 17.86
N THR A 207 -20.00 3.23 17.21
CA THR A 207 -19.87 4.64 17.61
C THR A 207 -19.80 5.58 16.41
N THR A 208 -20.34 6.80 16.60
CA THR A 208 -20.15 7.95 15.71
C THR A 208 -19.23 9.01 16.32
N ASP A 209 -18.77 8.82 17.55
CA ASP A 209 -17.78 9.70 18.17
C ASP A 209 -16.39 9.40 17.59
N ALA A 210 -15.79 10.40 16.96
CA ALA A 210 -14.49 10.24 16.30
C ALA A 210 -13.34 9.98 17.27
N LYS A 211 -13.42 10.47 18.52
CA LYS A 211 -12.37 10.24 19.53
C LYS A 211 -12.44 8.82 20.09
N GLU A 212 -13.65 8.33 20.39
CA GLU A 212 -13.86 6.94 20.79
C GLU A 212 -13.42 5.98 19.70
N ALA A 213 -13.73 6.28 18.42
CA ALA A 213 -13.33 5.49 17.27
C ALA A 213 -11.79 5.41 17.09
N LEU A 214 -11.05 6.47 17.39
CA LEU A 214 -9.57 6.45 17.36
C LEU A 214 -8.96 5.53 18.41
N ALA A 215 -9.61 5.41 19.57
CA ALA A 215 -9.23 4.49 20.64
C ALA A 215 -9.80 3.07 20.44
N GLY A 216 -10.73 2.93 19.52
CA GLY A 216 -11.47 1.70 19.24
C GLY A 216 -11.01 0.99 17.96
N MET A 217 -11.97 0.49 17.17
CA MET A 217 -11.73 -0.35 16.01
C MET A 217 -12.48 0.17 14.78
N LEU A 218 -11.93 -0.10 13.61
CA LEU A 218 -12.60 0.17 12.33
C LEU A 218 -13.66 -0.92 12.04
N ALA A 219 -14.79 -0.50 11.46
CA ALA A 219 -15.75 -1.45 10.93
C ALA A 219 -15.31 -1.99 9.55
N PRO A 220 -15.67 -3.23 9.20
CA PRO A 220 -15.42 -3.76 7.86
C PRO A 220 -16.37 -3.14 6.84
N LEU A 221 -15.90 -2.96 5.60
CA LEU A 221 -16.64 -2.43 4.47
C LEU A 221 -17.89 -3.26 4.17
N GLY A 222 -19.07 -2.67 4.26
CA GLY A 222 -20.33 -3.40 4.03
C GLY A 222 -20.56 -4.57 4.99
N GLY A 223 -20.01 -4.50 6.22
CA GLY A 223 -20.20 -5.49 7.27
C GLY A 223 -19.52 -6.82 6.99
N VAL A 224 -20.28 -7.92 7.09
CA VAL A 224 -19.75 -9.30 6.94
C VAL A 224 -19.05 -9.55 5.60
N LYS A 225 -19.42 -8.85 4.53
CA LYS A 225 -18.80 -9.01 3.21
C LYS A 225 -17.36 -8.49 3.21
N GLY A 226 -17.13 -7.30 3.75
CA GLY A 226 -15.78 -6.74 3.91
C GLY A 226 -14.93 -7.56 4.87
N TYR A 227 -15.52 -8.06 5.96
CA TYR A 227 -14.84 -9.02 6.85
C TYR A 227 -14.37 -10.28 6.09
N ALA A 228 -15.22 -10.89 5.27
CA ALA A 228 -14.85 -12.07 4.49
C ALA A 228 -13.68 -11.79 3.53
N ILE A 229 -13.66 -10.62 2.87
CA ILE A 229 -12.53 -10.20 2.03
C ILE A 229 -11.28 -9.97 2.88
N ALA A 230 -11.40 -9.36 4.07
CA ALA A 230 -10.27 -9.16 4.97
C ALA A 230 -9.64 -10.49 5.42
N VAL A 231 -10.46 -11.51 5.70
CA VAL A 231 -9.99 -12.87 6.00
C VAL A 231 -9.25 -13.47 4.81
N LEU A 232 -9.74 -13.31 3.58
CA LEU A 232 -9.05 -13.76 2.38
C LEU A 232 -7.68 -13.09 2.24
N VAL A 233 -7.59 -11.77 2.45
CA VAL A 233 -6.32 -11.04 2.39
C VAL A 233 -5.36 -11.55 3.46
N GLU A 234 -5.80 -11.68 4.72
CA GLU A 234 -4.98 -12.22 5.81
C GLU A 234 -4.51 -13.65 5.51
N SER A 235 -5.38 -14.47 4.88
CA SER A 235 -5.01 -15.83 4.48
C SER A 235 -3.89 -15.84 3.45
N LEU A 236 -3.98 -14.99 2.42
CA LEU A 236 -2.97 -14.91 1.34
C LEU A 236 -1.67 -14.22 1.79
N THR A 237 -1.67 -13.52 2.91
CA THR A 237 -0.51 -12.80 3.44
C THR A 237 -0.03 -13.41 4.76
N GLY A 238 -0.57 -12.96 5.89
CA GLY A 238 -0.10 -13.37 7.23
C GLY A 238 -0.15 -14.88 7.47
N MET A 239 -1.21 -15.58 7.03
CA MET A 239 -1.33 -17.02 7.28
C MET A 239 -0.43 -17.88 6.40
N LEU A 240 -0.32 -17.59 5.08
CA LEU A 240 0.39 -18.45 4.13
C LEU A 240 1.85 -18.05 3.93
N ILE A 241 2.18 -16.77 4.01
CA ILE A 241 3.54 -16.26 3.82
C ILE A 241 4.21 -16.04 5.18
N GLY A 242 3.49 -15.46 6.15
CA GLY A 242 4.04 -15.19 7.48
C GLY A 242 5.16 -14.12 7.48
N PRO A 243 5.92 -14.04 8.57
CA PRO A 243 5.95 -14.93 9.74
C PRO A 243 4.91 -14.61 10.80
N THR A 244 4.13 -13.54 10.66
CA THR A 244 3.22 -13.11 11.72
C THR A 244 1.81 -12.78 11.18
N LEU A 245 0.82 -12.83 12.06
CA LEU A 245 -0.55 -12.41 11.79
C LEU A 245 -0.72 -10.94 12.18
N ALA A 246 -1.71 -10.26 11.59
CA ALA A 246 -1.99 -8.84 11.80
C ALA A 246 -2.03 -8.43 13.28
N LYS A 247 -2.60 -9.27 14.17
CA LYS A 247 -2.70 -9.01 15.62
C LYS A 247 -1.36 -8.86 16.32
N ASN A 248 -0.30 -9.40 15.76
CA ASN A 248 1.05 -9.38 16.35
C ASN A 248 1.97 -8.34 15.68
N ILE A 249 1.50 -7.66 14.64
CA ILE A 249 2.26 -6.61 13.96
C ILE A 249 2.27 -5.36 14.85
N PRO A 250 3.46 -4.78 15.12
CA PRO A 250 3.57 -3.56 15.93
C PRO A 250 2.73 -2.41 15.40
N ASP A 251 2.13 -1.63 16.28
CA ASP A 251 1.35 -0.44 15.91
C ASP A 251 2.27 0.59 15.25
N MET A 252 1.97 0.91 14.00
CA MET A 252 2.75 1.85 13.21
C MET A 252 2.65 3.31 13.71
N PHE A 253 1.69 3.62 14.58
CA PHE A 253 1.49 4.96 15.14
C PHE A 253 2.08 5.11 16.55
N ALA A 254 2.62 4.05 17.13
CA ALA A 254 3.23 4.06 18.45
C ALA A 254 4.76 4.19 18.33
N ALA A 255 5.30 5.39 18.54
CA ALA A 255 6.75 5.65 18.48
C ALA A 255 7.57 4.74 19.41
N SER A 256 6.99 4.29 20.52
CA SER A 256 7.61 3.30 21.42
C SER A 256 7.87 1.94 20.77
N GLN A 257 7.26 1.67 19.62
CA GLN A 257 7.41 0.44 18.85
C GLN A 257 8.27 0.59 17.59
N ASP A 258 8.89 1.74 17.37
CA ASP A 258 9.71 2.00 16.16
C ASP A 258 10.90 1.04 16.02
N ALA A 259 11.45 0.53 17.12
CA ALA A 259 12.52 -0.46 17.11
C ALA A 259 12.05 -1.91 16.79
N LEU A 260 10.74 -2.18 16.81
CA LEU A 260 10.21 -3.51 16.55
C LEU A 260 9.97 -3.72 15.05
N PRO A 261 10.51 -4.76 14.40
CA PRO A 261 10.20 -5.09 13.01
C PRO A 261 8.70 -5.34 12.81
N GLN A 262 8.12 -4.78 11.76
CA GLN A 262 6.69 -5.00 11.48
C GLN A 262 6.39 -6.39 10.94
N GLN A 263 7.32 -6.96 10.18
CA GLN A 263 7.18 -8.30 9.60
C GLN A 263 5.91 -8.46 8.74
N ILE A 264 5.54 -7.39 8.05
CA ILE A 264 4.39 -7.37 7.15
C ILE A 264 4.62 -8.32 5.98
N SER A 265 3.56 -8.98 5.52
CA SER A 265 3.57 -9.84 4.35
C SER A 265 2.83 -9.19 3.19
N HIS A 266 3.36 -9.40 2.00
CA HIS A 266 2.78 -8.95 0.73
C HIS A 266 2.63 -10.13 -0.22
N PHE A 267 1.60 -10.11 -1.06
CA PHE A 267 1.38 -11.11 -2.09
C PHE A 267 0.94 -10.45 -3.38
N VAL A 268 1.57 -10.83 -4.50
CA VAL A 268 1.26 -10.29 -5.82
C VAL A 268 0.97 -11.44 -6.76
N ILE A 269 -0.05 -11.29 -7.61
CA ILE A 269 -0.39 -12.21 -8.68
C ILE A 269 -0.41 -11.43 -9.99
N ALA A 270 0.30 -11.93 -11.00
CA ALA A 270 0.25 -11.43 -12.37
C ALA A 270 -0.37 -12.48 -13.30
N ILE A 271 -1.24 -12.04 -14.21
CA ILE A 271 -1.97 -12.91 -15.14
C ILE A 271 -1.83 -12.36 -16.55
N ASP A 272 -1.37 -13.17 -17.49
CA ASP A 272 -1.35 -12.84 -18.91
C ASP A 272 -2.74 -13.04 -19.53
N ALA A 273 -3.50 -11.95 -19.55
CA ALA A 273 -4.87 -11.98 -20.06
C ALA A 273 -4.96 -12.41 -21.54
N SER A 274 -3.88 -12.24 -22.32
CA SER A 274 -3.84 -12.65 -23.72
C SER A 274 -3.97 -14.15 -23.92
N LYS A 275 -3.63 -14.94 -22.89
CA LYS A 275 -3.71 -16.41 -22.89
C LYS A 275 -5.03 -16.95 -22.34
N LEU A 276 -5.94 -16.07 -21.86
CA LEU A 276 -7.22 -16.49 -21.26
C LEU A 276 -8.41 -16.35 -22.21
N SER A 277 -8.23 -15.73 -23.37
CA SER A 277 -9.34 -15.51 -24.29
C SER A 277 -9.74 -16.79 -25.02
N VAL A 278 -11.02 -17.19 -24.89
CA VAL A 278 -11.58 -18.38 -25.54
C VAL A 278 -11.63 -18.22 -27.08
N ASP A 279 -11.84 -17.01 -27.56
CA ASP A 279 -11.95 -16.66 -28.97
C ASP A 279 -10.71 -15.92 -29.53
N GLY A 280 -9.64 -15.80 -28.74
CA GLY A 280 -8.44 -15.07 -29.11
C GLY A 280 -8.60 -13.55 -29.11
N SER A 281 -9.77 -13.02 -28.77
CA SER A 281 -10.02 -11.56 -28.73
C SER A 281 -9.52 -10.95 -27.40
N ASN A 282 -8.66 -9.94 -27.50
CA ASN A 282 -8.17 -9.17 -26.36
C ASN A 282 -8.84 -7.79 -26.24
N ASN A 283 -9.89 -7.51 -27.04
CA ASN A 283 -10.51 -6.18 -27.11
C ASN A 283 -11.54 -5.91 -26.00
N ARG A 284 -12.08 -6.96 -25.36
CA ARG A 284 -13.18 -6.83 -24.39
C ARG A 284 -12.88 -5.91 -23.20
N THR A 285 -11.64 -5.82 -22.78
CA THR A 285 -11.25 -4.88 -21.73
C THR A 285 -11.44 -3.42 -22.14
N ASN A 286 -11.09 -3.09 -23.40
CA ASN A 286 -11.28 -1.75 -23.95
C ASN A 286 -12.74 -1.48 -24.32
N GLU A 287 -13.46 -2.47 -24.83
CA GLU A 287 -14.91 -2.39 -25.07
C GLU A 287 -15.65 -2.05 -23.78
N PHE A 288 -15.37 -2.77 -22.71
CA PHE A 288 -15.95 -2.49 -21.39
C PHE A 288 -15.61 -1.07 -20.89
N ALA A 289 -14.37 -0.61 -21.09
CA ALA A 289 -13.99 0.76 -20.73
C ALA A 289 -14.80 1.82 -21.49
N GLN A 290 -15.08 1.57 -22.78
CA GLN A 290 -15.92 2.45 -23.60
C GLN A 290 -17.39 2.43 -23.16
N GLU A 291 -17.93 1.26 -22.81
CA GLU A 291 -19.30 1.13 -22.28
C GLU A 291 -19.48 1.88 -20.96
N VAL A 292 -18.51 1.77 -20.03
CA VAL A 292 -18.53 2.53 -18.77
C VAL A 292 -18.58 4.03 -19.04
N LYS A 293 -17.77 4.51 -20.01
CA LYS A 293 -17.76 5.92 -20.41
C LYS A 293 -19.08 6.32 -21.07
N ALA A 294 -19.62 5.50 -21.96
CA ALA A 294 -20.89 5.74 -22.63
C ALA A 294 -22.07 5.79 -21.65
N ALA A 295 -21.99 5.01 -20.57
CA ALA A 295 -22.96 5.04 -19.45
C ALA A 295 -22.77 6.24 -18.50
N GLY A 296 -21.89 7.20 -18.81
CA GLY A 296 -21.61 8.38 -17.98
C GLY A 296 -20.72 8.09 -16.75
N GLY A 297 -20.16 6.89 -16.64
CA GLY A 297 -19.30 6.47 -15.55
C GLY A 297 -17.81 6.70 -15.84
N ARG A 298 -16.99 6.31 -14.86
CA ARG A 298 -15.53 6.27 -14.99
C ARG A 298 -14.97 5.00 -14.36
N LEU A 299 -13.90 4.48 -14.93
CA LEU A 299 -13.17 3.36 -14.35
C LEU A 299 -12.46 3.74 -13.03
N PRO A 300 -12.36 2.81 -12.07
CA PRO A 300 -11.56 3.03 -10.87
C PRO A 300 -10.13 3.43 -11.22
N GLY A 301 -9.61 4.46 -10.56
CA GLY A 301 -8.23 4.90 -10.74
C GLY A 301 -7.90 5.51 -12.12
N ALA A 302 -8.88 5.81 -12.98
CA ALA A 302 -8.66 6.35 -14.34
C ALA A 302 -7.83 7.64 -14.38
N ASN A 303 -7.79 8.41 -13.30
CA ASN A 303 -7.00 9.64 -13.17
C ASN A 303 -5.64 9.40 -12.49
N ARG A 304 -5.29 8.17 -12.14
CA ARG A 304 -4.00 7.87 -11.50
C ARG A 304 -2.89 7.86 -12.54
N VAL A 305 -1.88 8.67 -12.31
CA VAL A 305 -0.69 8.72 -13.17
C VAL A 305 0.16 7.47 -12.93
N ASN A 306 0.75 6.93 -13.98
CA ASN A 306 1.69 5.82 -13.87
C ASN A 306 2.90 6.23 -13.00
N PRO A 307 3.19 5.52 -11.89
CA PRO A 307 4.30 5.85 -10.99
C PRO A 307 5.68 5.80 -11.66
N GLU A 308 5.85 4.99 -12.70
CA GLU A 308 7.10 4.89 -13.46
C GLU A 308 7.27 6.05 -14.47
N LYS A 309 6.20 6.82 -14.74
CA LYS A 309 6.14 7.92 -15.72
C LYS A 309 5.73 9.24 -15.06
N LEU A 310 6.11 9.43 -13.79
CA LEU A 310 5.90 10.73 -13.14
C LEU A 310 6.71 11.81 -13.88
N ASN A 311 6.06 12.95 -14.10
CA ASN A 311 6.72 14.10 -14.71
C ASN A 311 7.34 14.94 -13.59
N ASP A 312 8.65 15.17 -13.65
CA ASP A 312 9.41 15.93 -12.65
C ASP A 312 8.92 17.38 -12.50
N GLY A 313 8.33 17.94 -13.55
CA GLY A 313 7.75 19.28 -13.56
C GLY A 313 6.35 19.39 -12.94
N ASP A 314 5.65 18.27 -12.74
CA ASP A 314 4.34 18.25 -12.07
C ASP A 314 4.48 18.73 -10.61
N GLU A 315 3.37 19.17 -10.04
CA GLU A 315 3.33 19.67 -8.67
C GLU A 315 2.52 18.74 -7.76
N ILE A 316 2.96 18.65 -6.52
CA ILE A 316 2.24 18.04 -5.40
C ILE A 316 2.12 19.06 -4.28
N THR A 317 1.07 18.93 -3.48
CA THR A 317 0.82 19.80 -2.33
C THR A 317 0.92 19.00 -1.05
N ILE A 318 1.74 19.48 -0.11
CA ILE A 318 1.91 18.92 1.23
C ILE A 318 1.51 19.94 2.29
N THR A 319 1.28 19.51 3.53
CA THR A 319 1.03 20.42 4.64
C THR A 319 2.33 21.11 5.08
N ASP A 320 2.23 22.31 5.66
CA ASP A 320 3.40 22.99 6.23
C ASP A 320 4.08 22.13 7.29
N GLN A 321 3.31 21.43 8.11
CA GLN A 321 3.83 20.47 9.08
C GLN A 321 4.72 19.38 8.45
N VAL A 322 4.30 18.81 7.32
CA VAL A 322 5.12 17.81 6.60
C VAL A 322 6.41 18.45 6.09
N SER A 323 6.33 19.68 5.51
CA SER A 323 7.50 20.41 5.04
C SER A 323 8.50 20.68 6.16
N GLU A 324 8.04 21.12 7.33
CA GLU A 324 8.85 21.35 8.52
C GLU A 324 9.50 20.06 9.04
N GLN A 325 8.75 18.96 9.06
CA GLN A 325 9.28 17.64 9.45
C GLN A 325 10.40 17.18 8.51
N LEU A 326 10.23 17.32 7.19
CA LEU A 326 11.27 16.97 6.22
C LEU A 326 12.53 17.82 6.42
N SER A 327 12.38 19.13 6.61
CA SER A 327 13.50 20.05 6.89
C SER A 327 14.22 19.69 8.20
N SER A 328 13.47 19.32 9.24
CA SER A 328 14.03 18.86 10.51
C SER A 328 14.83 17.58 10.35
N TRP A 329 14.34 16.63 9.52
CA TRP A 329 15.06 15.41 9.22
C TRP A 329 16.32 15.65 8.39
N SER A 330 16.29 16.57 7.41
CA SER A 330 17.49 16.97 6.66
C SER A 330 18.58 17.52 7.59
N ALA A 331 18.22 18.43 8.49
CA ALA A 331 19.15 18.96 9.48
C ALA A 331 19.69 17.87 10.42
N LYS A 332 18.84 16.94 10.88
CA LYS A 332 19.23 15.84 11.77
C LYS A 332 20.19 14.87 11.10
N LEU A 333 20.04 14.62 9.79
CA LEU A 333 20.88 13.72 9.00
C LEU A 333 22.10 14.43 8.36
N GLY A 334 22.20 15.75 8.49
CA GLY A 334 23.34 16.54 7.99
C GLY A 334 23.34 16.77 6.46
N ILE A 335 22.14 16.83 5.85
CA ILE A 335 21.98 17.05 4.40
C ILE A 335 21.09 18.26 4.11
#